data_44f972401a0f2496fbe030d9ecf9cca9
#
_entry.id   44f972401a0f2496fbe030d9ecf9cca9
#
_cell.length_a   1.000
_cell.length_b   1.000
_cell.length_c   1.000
_cell.angle_alpha   90.00
_cell.angle_beta   90.00
_cell.angle_gamma   90.00
#
_symmetry.space_group_name_H-M   'P 1'
#
loop_
_entity.id
_entity.type
_entity.pdbx_description
1 polymer ?
#
loop_
_entity_poly.entity_id
_entity_poly.type
_entity_poly.pdbx_seq_one_letter_code
_entity_poly.pdbx_strand_id
1 'polypeptide(L)'
;IWNCLKPGGILIYSTCTFNAHEDEENIAWICEELGAEPIALSGIDKSWNITGNLVGAGIPVYRFLPGKSRGEGIFLAVLRKEGEPEMEKEDKKKKNKNKDKGKNRVNKGKTPQIPTDWLKSSDYETIAEDDNFYAIPNRWKAIYEEAAKNLKVIHAGVKLGTSKGKDIIPDQSLALSVKLNKEAFPQVELSYEDAIRYLRKEAVNLPSETPKGYVLVTYRQMP
;
A
#
# COMPACT_ATOMS: atom_id res chain seq x y z
N ILE A 1 3.68 12.48 15.70
CA ILE A 1 4.04 11.17 15.10
C ILE A 1 4.92 10.36 16.05
N TRP A 2 5.96 10.95 16.67
CA TRP A 2 6.90 10.23 17.55
C TRP A 2 6.23 9.45 18.68
N ASN A 3 5.22 10.04 19.32
CA ASN A 3 4.46 9.38 20.41
C ASN A 3 3.61 8.20 19.91
N CYS A 4 3.30 8.14 18.62
CA CYS A 4 2.56 7.03 18.02
C CYS A 4 3.48 5.87 17.61
N LEU A 5 4.79 6.09 17.57
CA LEU A 5 5.77 5.07 17.22
C LEU A 5 6.02 4.17 18.44
N LYS A 6 5.90 2.86 18.29
CA LYS A 6 6.20 1.89 19.34
C LYS A 6 7.70 1.91 19.67
N PRO A 7 8.12 1.52 20.90
CA PRO A 7 9.52 1.26 21.20
C PRO A 7 10.14 0.31 20.17
N GLY A 8 11.36 0.56 19.73
CA GLY A 8 12.02 -0.17 18.65
C GLY A 8 11.49 0.13 17.23
N GLY A 9 10.46 0.95 17.10
CA GLY A 9 9.87 1.33 15.82
C GLY A 9 10.78 2.21 14.98
N ILE A 10 10.58 2.18 13.66
CA ILE A 10 11.40 2.89 12.67
C ILE A 10 10.66 4.12 12.17
N LEU A 11 11.33 5.27 12.18
CA LEU A 11 10.94 6.50 11.50
C LEU A 11 11.80 6.67 10.27
N ILE A 12 11.17 6.82 9.12
CA ILE A 12 11.82 7.24 7.89
C ILE A 12 11.49 8.72 7.68
N TYR A 13 12.50 9.57 7.78
CA TYR A 13 12.37 10.99 7.52
C TYR A 13 12.83 11.29 6.10
N SER A 14 12.03 11.97 5.33
CA SER A 14 12.42 12.37 3.98
C SER A 14 11.86 13.74 3.63
N THR A 15 12.65 14.51 2.87
CA THR A 15 12.28 15.82 2.34
C THR A 15 12.80 15.98 0.92
N CYS A 16 12.18 16.85 0.14
CA CYS A 16 12.65 17.22 -1.19
C CYS A 16 13.52 18.47 -1.18
N THR A 17 13.87 19.01 -0.01
CA THR A 17 14.76 20.15 0.12
C THR A 17 16.22 19.74 0.19
N PHE A 18 17.11 20.72 0.05
CA PHE A 18 18.57 20.57 0.23
C PHE A 18 19.10 21.51 1.32
N ASN A 19 18.21 22.05 2.12
CA ASN A 19 18.48 22.98 3.18
C ASN A 19 18.87 22.22 4.45
N ALA A 20 20.07 22.45 4.96
CA ALA A 20 20.58 21.79 6.16
C ALA A 20 19.66 21.95 7.38
N HIS A 21 18.99 23.10 7.50
CA HIS A 21 18.09 23.40 8.61
C HIS A 21 16.87 22.45 8.63
N GLU A 22 16.32 22.13 7.46
CA GLU A 22 15.23 21.17 7.32
C GLU A 22 15.73 19.72 7.31
N ASP A 23 16.95 19.49 6.89
CA ASP A 23 17.54 18.17 6.69
C ASP A 23 18.31 17.71 7.94
N GLU A 24 19.64 17.92 7.98
CA GLU A 24 20.51 17.37 9.03
C GLU A 24 20.25 17.98 10.42
N GLU A 25 19.89 19.25 10.50
CA GLU A 25 19.63 19.90 11.80
C GLU A 25 18.33 19.35 12.42
N ASN A 26 17.30 19.07 11.61
CA ASN A 26 16.11 18.38 12.10
C ASN A 26 16.41 16.96 12.56
N ILE A 27 17.27 16.24 11.85
CA ILE A 27 17.66 14.88 12.27
C ILE A 27 18.44 14.94 13.58
N ALA A 28 19.38 15.87 13.71
CA ALA A 28 20.13 16.10 14.96
C ALA A 28 19.17 16.40 16.12
N TRP A 29 18.23 17.31 15.92
CA TRP A 29 17.20 17.66 16.91
C TRP A 29 16.37 16.44 17.32
N ILE A 30 15.92 15.59 16.36
CA ILE A 30 15.15 14.38 16.65
C ILE A 30 15.99 13.39 17.48
N CYS A 31 17.28 13.27 17.19
CA CYS A 31 18.18 12.42 17.96
C CYS A 31 18.40 12.95 19.39
N GLU A 32 18.64 14.26 19.53
CA GLU A 32 18.95 14.90 20.81
C GLU A 32 17.72 15.03 21.72
N GLU A 33 16.61 15.54 21.19
CA GLU A 33 15.43 15.87 21.99
C GLU A 33 14.45 14.69 22.16
N LEU A 34 14.40 13.77 21.19
CA LEU A 34 13.48 12.63 21.21
C LEU A 34 14.18 11.30 21.47
N GLY A 35 15.49 11.28 21.63
CA GLY A 35 16.27 10.06 21.90
C GLY A 35 16.22 9.05 20.74
N ALA A 36 16.25 9.53 19.51
CA ALA A 36 16.22 8.64 18.34
C ALA A 36 17.64 8.14 18.02
N GLU A 37 17.75 6.85 17.70
CA GLU A 37 18.99 6.24 17.21
C GLU A 37 19.04 6.29 15.68
N PRO A 38 20.03 6.94 15.06
CA PRO A 38 20.17 6.94 13.61
C PRO A 38 20.67 5.59 13.11
N ILE A 39 20.03 5.08 12.04
CA ILE A 39 20.36 3.78 11.43
C ILE A 39 21.14 3.99 10.15
N ALA A 40 22.35 3.44 10.09
CA ALA A 40 23.10 3.34 8.86
C ALA A 40 22.55 2.20 7.98
N LEU A 41 22.15 2.53 6.75
CA LEU A 41 21.70 1.55 5.78
C LEU A 41 22.89 0.82 5.16
N SER A 42 22.83 -0.51 5.12
CA SER A 42 23.79 -1.35 4.43
C SER A 42 23.32 -1.70 3.01
N GLY A 43 24.25 -2.11 2.15
CA GLY A 43 23.90 -2.60 0.80
C GLY A 43 23.57 -1.51 -0.21
N ILE A 44 23.88 -0.24 0.09
CA ILE A 44 23.72 0.85 -0.88
C ILE A 44 24.79 0.71 -1.97
N ASP A 45 24.32 0.62 -3.22
CA ASP A 45 25.23 0.56 -4.37
C ASP A 45 25.92 1.92 -4.60
N LYS A 46 27.25 1.89 -4.69
CA LYS A 46 28.06 3.09 -4.94
C LYS A 46 27.71 3.79 -6.25
N SER A 47 27.19 3.04 -7.25
CA SER A 47 26.77 3.59 -8.53
C SER A 47 25.60 4.57 -8.42
N TRP A 48 24.84 4.53 -7.31
CA TRP A 48 23.75 5.47 -7.06
C TRP A 48 24.24 6.88 -6.72
N ASN A 49 25.55 7.07 -6.46
CA ASN A 49 26.17 8.36 -6.19
C ASN A 49 25.50 9.16 -5.06
N ILE A 50 25.05 8.45 -4.03
CA ILE A 50 24.41 9.07 -2.86
C ILE A 50 25.44 9.85 -2.08
N THR A 51 25.11 11.08 -1.73
CA THR A 51 25.94 11.95 -0.88
C THR A 51 25.50 11.80 0.57
N GLY A 52 26.43 11.68 1.49
CA GLY A 52 26.16 11.63 2.93
C GLY A 52 25.92 13.01 3.55
N ASN A 53 26.12 13.08 4.86
CA ASN A 53 25.99 14.30 5.66
C ASN A 53 26.95 15.41 5.18
N LEU A 54 26.44 16.62 4.98
CA LEU A 54 27.21 17.78 4.51
C LEU A 54 27.56 18.76 5.62
N VAL A 55 26.99 18.64 6.81
CA VAL A 55 27.24 19.57 7.95
C VAL A 55 28.12 18.97 9.04
N GLY A 56 28.70 17.80 8.82
CA GLY A 56 29.76 17.24 9.67
C GLY A 56 29.29 16.56 10.98
N ALA A 57 28.02 16.38 11.20
CA ALA A 57 27.46 15.83 12.46
C ALA A 57 27.63 14.30 12.65
N GLY A 58 28.28 13.61 11.72
CA GLY A 58 28.49 12.14 11.83
C GLY A 58 27.23 11.28 11.77
N ILE A 59 26.05 11.88 11.66
CA ILE A 59 24.76 11.19 11.57
C ILE A 59 24.60 10.63 10.15
N PRO A 60 24.25 9.33 9.98
CA PRO A 60 24.02 8.76 8.66
C PRO A 60 22.77 9.33 8.02
N VAL A 61 22.96 10.01 6.92
CA VAL A 61 21.89 10.56 6.05
C VAL A 61 22.21 10.28 4.60
N TYR A 62 21.21 10.35 3.73
CA TYR A 62 21.32 9.98 2.34
C TYR A 62 20.71 11.07 1.46
N ARG A 63 21.57 11.74 0.67
CA ARG A 63 21.18 12.81 -0.24
C ARG A 63 21.27 12.34 -1.69
N PHE A 64 20.16 12.28 -2.35
CA PHE A 64 20.06 12.04 -3.78
C PHE A 64 20.05 13.38 -4.50
N LEU A 65 21.22 13.88 -4.83
CA LEU A 65 21.37 15.23 -5.40
C LEU A 65 21.13 15.20 -6.91
N PRO A 66 20.35 16.15 -7.48
CA PRO A 66 20.24 16.31 -8.93
C PRO A 66 21.62 16.46 -9.59
N GLY A 67 21.81 15.79 -10.71
CA GLY A 67 23.09 15.77 -11.42
C GLY A 67 24.12 14.75 -10.90
N LYS A 68 23.95 14.22 -9.67
CA LYS A 68 24.74 13.09 -9.14
C LYS A 68 23.96 11.80 -9.18
N SER A 69 22.75 11.80 -8.66
CA SER A 69 21.79 10.68 -8.76
C SER A 69 20.70 11.00 -9.78
N ARG A 70 20.10 9.95 -10.33
CA ARG A 70 19.01 10.12 -11.29
C ARG A 70 17.72 10.45 -10.55
N GLY A 71 17.13 11.61 -10.83
CA GLY A 71 15.87 12.06 -10.24
C GLY A 71 15.89 13.54 -9.88
N GLU A 72 14.81 13.99 -9.25
CA GLU A 72 14.61 15.39 -8.84
C GLU A 72 15.31 15.74 -7.52
N GLY A 73 15.76 14.71 -6.82
CA GLY A 73 16.43 14.82 -5.54
C GLY A 73 15.51 14.52 -4.36
N ILE A 74 16.13 13.97 -3.32
CA ILE A 74 15.50 13.69 -2.03
C ILE A 74 16.56 13.61 -0.94
N PHE A 75 16.21 14.05 0.24
CA PHE A 75 16.95 13.77 1.48
C PHE A 75 16.24 12.63 2.22
N LEU A 76 17.01 11.73 2.82
CA LEU A 76 16.51 10.61 3.59
C LEU A 76 17.36 10.36 4.84
N ALA A 77 16.70 10.10 5.96
CA ALA A 77 17.31 9.55 7.17
C ALA A 77 16.42 8.45 7.75
N VAL A 78 17.03 7.46 8.38
CA VAL A 78 16.32 6.37 9.05
C VAL A 78 16.68 6.38 10.52
N LEU A 79 15.67 6.44 11.37
CA LEU A 79 15.82 6.57 12.80
C LEU A 79 15.05 5.45 13.52
N ARG A 80 15.56 4.99 14.66
CA ARG A 80 14.87 4.05 15.53
C ARG A 80 14.48 4.73 16.82
N LYS A 81 13.28 4.46 17.29
CA LYS A 81 12.86 4.84 18.63
C LYS A 81 13.48 3.89 19.65
N GLU A 82 14.14 4.42 20.67
CA GLU A 82 14.69 3.60 21.76
C GLU A 82 13.63 2.70 22.40
N GLY A 83 14.12 1.56 22.91
CA GLY A 83 13.32 0.55 23.59
C GLY A 83 13.18 -0.74 22.80
N GLU A 84 12.92 -1.81 23.51
CA GLU A 84 12.67 -3.11 22.90
C GLU A 84 11.22 -3.18 22.39
N PRO A 85 10.99 -3.77 21.19
CA PRO A 85 9.64 -4.03 20.73
C PRO A 85 8.94 -4.92 21.75
N GLU A 86 7.79 -4.51 22.25
CA GLU A 86 6.93 -5.39 23.03
C GLU A 86 6.65 -6.65 22.20
N MET A 87 7.15 -7.81 22.64
CA MET A 87 6.76 -9.08 22.04
C MET A 87 5.25 -9.21 22.21
N GLU A 88 4.52 -9.20 21.12
CA GLU A 88 3.09 -9.48 21.12
C GLU A 88 2.91 -10.85 21.80
N LYS A 89 2.47 -10.83 23.05
CA LYS A 89 1.97 -12.05 23.70
C LYS A 89 0.75 -12.45 22.87
N GLU A 90 0.83 -13.62 22.23
CA GLU A 90 -0.33 -14.24 21.62
C GLU A 90 -1.46 -14.28 22.64
N ASP A 91 -2.35 -13.32 22.58
CA ASP A 91 -3.57 -13.33 23.37
C ASP A 91 -4.37 -14.56 22.95
N LYS A 92 -4.32 -15.60 23.79
CA LYS A 92 -5.24 -16.73 23.71
C LYS A 92 -6.65 -16.17 23.82
N LYS A 93 -7.30 -16.00 22.68
CA LYS A 93 -8.67 -15.49 22.52
C LYS A 93 -9.60 -16.20 23.48
N LYS A 94 -9.97 -15.55 24.58
CA LYS A 94 -11.19 -15.87 25.31
C LYS A 94 -12.37 -15.55 24.39
N LYS A 95 -13.06 -16.59 23.93
CA LYS A 95 -14.33 -16.50 23.21
C LYS A 95 -15.36 -15.81 24.11
N ASN A 96 -15.47 -14.50 24.05
CA ASN A 96 -16.62 -13.80 24.61
C ASN A 96 -17.70 -13.72 23.52
N LYS A 97 -18.72 -14.56 23.68
CA LYS A 97 -20.00 -14.43 22.97
C LYS A 97 -20.75 -13.24 23.52
N ASN A 98 -20.55 -12.05 22.98
CA ASN A 98 -21.52 -10.99 23.15
C ASN A 98 -22.26 -10.78 21.82
N LYS A 99 -23.52 -11.18 21.84
CA LYS A 99 -24.52 -10.84 20.83
C LYS A 99 -24.87 -9.36 21.00
N ASP A 100 -24.29 -8.51 20.18
CA ASP A 100 -24.82 -7.17 20.03
C ASP A 100 -25.55 -7.07 18.69
N LYS A 101 -26.87 -6.81 18.82
CA LYS A 101 -27.80 -6.70 17.71
C LYS A 101 -27.77 -5.25 17.20
N GLY A 102 -26.79 -4.90 16.41
CA GLY A 102 -26.84 -3.70 15.58
C GLY A 102 -27.76 -3.95 14.39
N LYS A 103 -28.95 -3.37 14.39
CA LYS A 103 -29.90 -3.37 13.28
C LYS A 103 -29.40 -2.47 12.16
N ASN A 104 -28.54 -2.96 11.28
CA ASN A 104 -28.41 -2.39 9.95
C ASN A 104 -29.51 -3.01 9.08
N ARG A 105 -30.44 -2.17 8.64
CA ARG A 105 -31.42 -2.53 7.60
C ARG A 105 -30.68 -2.71 6.27
N VAL A 106 -30.16 -3.92 6.05
CA VAL A 106 -29.72 -4.32 4.72
C VAL A 106 -30.98 -4.66 3.92
N ASN A 107 -31.23 -3.93 2.85
CA ASN A 107 -32.20 -4.29 1.83
C ASN A 107 -31.88 -5.70 1.35
N LYS A 108 -32.83 -6.63 1.49
CA LYS A 108 -32.74 -8.03 1.03
C LYS A 108 -32.90 -8.12 -0.51
N GLY A 109 -32.08 -7.42 -1.28
CA GLY A 109 -31.75 -7.85 -2.63
C GLY A 109 -30.54 -8.77 -2.53
N LYS A 110 -30.49 -9.87 -3.32
CA LYS A 110 -29.31 -10.74 -3.35
C LYS A 110 -28.09 -9.87 -3.69
N THR A 111 -27.26 -9.57 -2.70
CA THR A 111 -25.98 -8.90 -2.92
C THR A 111 -25.15 -9.79 -3.84
N PRO A 112 -24.63 -9.27 -4.97
CA PRO A 112 -23.78 -10.06 -5.83
C PRO A 112 -22.57 -10.53 -5.03
N GLN A 113 -22.15 -11.77 -5.26
CA GLN A 113 -20.96 -12.33 -4.59
C GLN A 113 -19.75 -12.15 -5.50
N ILE A 114 -18.66 -11.69 -4.93
CA ILE A 114 -17.38 -11.65 -5.61
C ILE A 114 -16.95 -13.09 -5.96
N PRO A 115 -16.56 -13.36 -7.21
CA PRO A 115 -15.97 -14.64 -7.57
C PRO A 115 -14.74 -14.93 -6.71
N THR A 116 -14.68 -16.13 -6.14
CA THR A 116 -13.62 -16.54 -5.20
C THR A 116 -12.28 -16.76 -5.88
N ASP A 117 -12.27 -16.90 -7.20
CA ASP A 117 -11.11 -17.13 -8.06
C ASP A 117 -10.37 -15.86 -8.49
N TRP A 118 -10.89 -14.67 -8.16
CA TRP A 118 -10.23 -13.40 -8.53
C TRP A 118 -8.92 -13.17 -7.79
N LEU A 119 -8.70 -13.84 -6.66
CA LEU A 119 -7.47 -13.73 -5.86
C LEU A 119 -6.75 -15.09 -5.83
N LYS A 120 -5.41 -15.05 -5.81
CA LYS A 120 -4.55 -16.25 -5.73
C LYS A 120 -4.62 -17.00 -4.41
N SER A 121 -5.16 -16.39 -3.37
CA SER A 121 -5.15 -16.92 -2.00
C SER A 121 -6.49 -16.68 -1.34
N SER A 122 -6.86 -17.58 -0.45
CA SER A 122 -8.04 -17.46 0.43
C SER A 122 -7.76 -16.69 1.74
N ASP A 123 -6.54 -16.14 1.90
CA ASP A 123 -6.14 -15.44 3.14
C ASP A 123 -6.73 -14.04 3.26
N TYR A 124 -7.81 -13.78 2.54
CA TYR A 124 -8.51 -12.52 2.51
C TYR A 124 -9.99 -12.70 2.87
N GLU A 125 -10.51 -11.74 3.60
CA GLU A 125 -11.94 -11.59 3.76
C GLU A 125 -12.45 -10.48 2.86
N THR A 126 -13.59 -10.76 2.21
CA THR A 126 -14.28 -9.76 1.40
C THR A 126 -15.21 -8.94 2.29
N ILE A 127 -15.03 -7.63 2.29
CA ILE A 127 -15.87 -6.66 2.97
C ILE A 127 -16.64 -5.88 1.92
N ALA A 128 -17.96 -5.72 2.15
CA ALA A 128 -18.81 -4.89 1.32
C ALA A 128 -19.08 -3.57 2.06
N GLU A 129 -18.80 -2.45 1.39
CA GLU A 129 -19.12 -1.10 1.83
C GLU A 129 -19.92 -0.42 0.74
N ASP A 130 -21.19 -0.17 1.00
CA ASP A 130 -22.16 0.28 -0.01
C ASP A 130 -22.16 -0.67 -1.22
N ASP A 131 -21.85 -0.14 -2.40
CA ASP A 131 -21.74 -0.92 -3.64
C ASP A 131 -20.31 -1.43 -3.94
N ASN A 132 -19.33 -1.16 -3.06
CA ASN A 132 -17.94 -1.53 -3.28
C ASN A 132 -17.55 -2.77 -2.48
N PHE A 133 -16.64 -3.55 -3.04
CA PHE A 133 -16.11 -4.76 -2.43
C PHE A 133 -14.59 -4.63 -2.27
N TYR A 134 -14.10 -4.97 -1.09
CA TYR A 134 -12.67 -4.92 -0.73
C TYR A 134 -12.20 -6.25 -0.21
N ALA A 135 -10.99 -6.66 -0.57
CA ALA A 135 -10.31 -7.81 0.03
C ALA A 135 -9.32 -7.32 1.09
N ILE A 136 -9.54 -7.70 2.33
CA ILE A 136 -8.66 -7.36 3.46
C ILE A 136 -7.97 -8.64 3.94
N PRO A 137 -6.63 -8.66 4.08
CA PRO A 137 -5.94 -9.83 4.61
C PRO A 137 -6.47 -10.20 6.00
N ASN A 138 -6.76 -11.49 6.23
CA ASN A 138 -7.35 -11.98 7.47
C ASN A 138 -6.59 -11.52 8.73
N ARG A 139 -5.26 -11.44 8.65
CA ARG A 139 -4.40 -10.96 9.74
C ARG A 139 -4.65 -9.51 10.15
N TRP A 140 -5.17 -8.66 9.24
CA TRP A 140 -5.40 -7.23 9.48
C TRP A 140 -6.87 -6.90 9.74
N LYS A 141 -7.78 -7.87 9.63
CA LYS A 141 -9.21 -7.66 9.79
C LYS A 141 -9.58 -6.98 11.12
N ALA A 142 -9.08 -7.51 12.23
CA ALA A 142 -9.39 -6.96 13.56
C ALA A 142 -8.92 -5.52 13.72
N ILE A 143 -7.74 -5.20 13.17
CA ILE A 143 -7.19 -3.83 13.19
C ILE A 143 -8.03 -2.91 12.31
N TYR A 144 -8.44 -3.38 11.12
CA TYR A 144 -9.34 -2.62 10.25
C TYR A 144 -10.68 -2.32 10.93
N GLU A 145 -11.33 -3.33 11.51
CA GLU A 145 -12.62 -3.18 12.19
C GLU A 145 -12.53 -2.19 13.37
N GLU A 146 -11.43 -2.21 14.11
CA GLU A 146 -11.22 -1.26 15.21
C GLU A 146 -10.93 0.16 14.69
N ALA A 147 -10.11 0.29 13.65
CA ALA A 147 -9.82 1.58 13.02
C ALA A 147 -11.09 2.20 12.41
N ALA A 148 -11.92 1.41 11.73
CA ALA A 148 -13.14 1.88 11.08
C ALA A 148 -14.21 2.41 12.07
N LYS A 149 -14.16 2.01 13.34
CA LYS A 149 -15.06 2.57 14.37
C LYS A 149 -14.71 4.01 14.75
N ASN A 150 -13.44 4.36 14.71
CA ASN A 150 -12.92 5.59 15.29
C ASN A 150 -12.33 6.56 14.25
N LEU A 151 -12.04 6.05 13.06
CA LEU A 151 -11.35 6.78 11.99
C LEU A 151 -12.13 6.69 10.68
N LYS A 152 -12.00 7.72 9.85
CA LYS A 152 -12.39 7.64 8.45
C LYS A 152 -11.32 6.88 7.68
N VAL A 153 -11.55 5.61 7.38
CA VAL A 153 -10.65 4.82 6.55
C VAL A 153 -10.80 5.26 5.09
N ILE A 154 -9.73 5.79 4.52
CA ILE A 154 -9.71 6.28 3.13
C ILE A 154 -9.43 5.14 2.16
N HIS A 155 -8.58 4.21 2.56
CA HIS A 155 -8.19 3.05 1.74
C HIS A 155 -7.81 1.87 2.64
N ALA A 156 -8.31 0.69 2.30
CA ALA A 156 -7.96 -0.55 2.99
C ALA A 156 -7.98 -1.73 2.02
N GLY A 157 -6.93 -2.55 2.09
CA GLY A 157 -6.82 -3.76 1.28
C GLY A 157 -6.82 -3.50 -0.23
N VAL A 158 -7.46 -4.38 -0.99
CA VAL A 158 -7.59 -4.30 -2.44
C VAL A 158 -9.05 -4.11 -2.81
N LYS A 159 -9.38 -3.04 -3.52
CA LYS A 159 -10.73 -2.89 -4.08
C LYS A 159 -10.90 -3.90 -5.20
N LEU A 160 -11.86 -4.81 -5.02
CA LEU A 160 -12.14 -5.90 -5.97
C LEU A 160 -13.04 -5.44 -7.10
N GLY A 161 -14.03 -4.61 -6.78
CA GLY A 161 -15.00 -4.15 -7.75
C GLY A 161 -16.15 -3.39 -7.14
N THR A 162 -17.08 -2.99 -8.01
CA THR A 162 -18.28 -2.26 -7.64
C THR A 162 -19.52 -2.99 -8.18
N SER A 163 -20.55 -3.13 -7.36
CA SER A 163 -21.83 -3.73 -7.74
C SER A 163 -22.56 -2.85 -8.76
N LYS A 164 -23.07 -3.46 -9.84
CA LYS A 164 -23.95 -2.82 -10.80
C LYS A 164 -25.12 -3.75 -11.14
N GLY A 165 -26.19 -3.59 -10.41
CA GLY A 165 -27.33 -4.49 -10.54
C GLY A 165 -27.00 -5.91 -10.07
N LYS A 166 -26.95 -6.88 -10.99
CA LYS A 166 -26.58 -8.27 -10.69
C LYS A 166 -25.11 -8.58 -10.91
N ASP A 167 -24.38 -7.68 -11.55
CA ASP A 167 -23.00 -7.87 -11.97
C ASP A 167 -22.04 -7.11 -11.04
N ILE A 168 -20.79 -7.52 -11.06
CA ILE A 168 -19.70 -6.79 -10.40
C ILE A 168 -18.73 -6.33 -11.48
N ILE A 169 -18.46 -5.02 -11.50
CA ILE A 169 -17.46 -4.41 -12.34
C ILE A 169 -16.12 -4.55 -11.62
N PRO A 170 -15.14 -5.30 -12.13
CA PRO A 170 -13.80 -5.39 -11.54
C PRO A 170 -13.13 -4.02 -11.46
N ASP A 171 -12.43 -3.75 -10.36
CA ASP A 171 -11.72 -2.49 -10.18
C ASP A 171 -10.28 -2.59 -10.68
N GLN A 172 -9.73 -1.47 -11.13
CA GLN A 172 -8.33 -1.38 -11.56
C GLN A 172 -7.35 -1.75 -10.44
N SER A 173 -7.70 -1.47 -9.18
CA SER A 173 -6.88 -1.86 -8.02
C SER A 173 -6.67 -3.37 -7.94
N LEU A 174 -7.69 -4.15 -8.34
CA LEU A 174 -7.55 -5.61 -8.46
C LEU A 174 -6.57 -5.99 -9.57
N ALA A 175 -6.69 -5.36 -10.74
CA ALA A 175 -5.81 -5.65 -11.88
C ALA A 175 -4.33 -5.38 -11.54
N LEU A 176 -4.04 -4.30 -10.81
CA LEU A 176 -2.69 -3.91 -10.38
C LEU A 176 -2.19 -4.66 -9.13
N SER A 177 -3.04 -5.45 -8.49
CA SER A 177 -2.66 -6.19 -7.27
C SER A 177 -1.76 -7.37 -7.59
N VAL A 178 -0.68 -7.52 -6.84
CA VAL A 178 0.18 -8.73 -6.87
C VAL A 178 -0.58 -10.00 -6.47
N LYS A 179 -1.77 -9.85 -5.91
CA LYS A 179 -2.65 -10.94 -5.47
C LYS A 179 -3.72 -11.31 -6.49
N LEU A 180 -3.80 -10.59 -7.61
CA LEU A 180 -4.69 -10.93 -8.71
C LEU A 180 -4.40 -12.35 -9.21
N ASN A 181 -5.43 -13.17 -9.31
CA ASN A 181 -5.37 -14.38 -10.13
C ASN A 181 -5.63 -14.00 -11.59
N LYS A 182 -4.55 -13.91 -12.38
CA LYS A 182 -4.64 -13.50 -13.80
C LYS A 182 -5.48 -14.46 -14.64
N GLU A 183 -5.54 -15.73 -14.24
CA GLU A 183 -6.29 -16.77 -14.96
C GLU A 183 -7.81 -16.62 -14.82
N ALA A 184 -8.27 -15.82 -13.86
CA ALA A 184 -9.68 -15.51 -13.69
C ALA A 184 -10.26 -14.60 -14.78
N PHE A 185 -9.39 -14.00 -15.62
CA PHE A 185 -9.77 -13.09 -16.68
C PHE A 185 -9.11 -13.46 -18.01
N PRO A 186 -9.84 -13.32 -19.14
CA PRO A 186 -9.18 -13.32 -20.44
C PRO A 186 -8.06 -12.28 -20.48
N GLN A 187 -6.90 -12.64 -21.01
CA GLN A 187 -5.74 -11.76 -21.07
C GLN A 187 -5.44 -11.37 -22.51
N VAL A 188 -5.10 -10.11 -22.72
CA VAL A 188 -4.63 -9.60 -24.02
C VAL A 188 -3.37 -8.78 -23.80
N GLU A 189 -2.29 -9.23 -24.42
CA GLU A 189 -1.03 -8.48 -24.44
C GLU A 189 -1.11 -7.36 -25.48
N LEU A 190 -0.87 -6.13 -25.03
CA LEU A 190 -0.91 -4.94 -25.88
C LEU A 190 0.46 -4.67 -26.52
N SER A 191 0.44 -4.08 -27.72
CA SER A 191 1.62 -3.42 -28.27
C SER A 191 1.98 -2.18 -27.41
N TYR A 192 3.21 -1.66 -27.57
CA TYR A 192 3.60 -0.41 -26.91
C TYR A 192 2.65 0.73 -27.26
N GLU A 193 2.29 0.85 -28.52
CA GLU A 193 1.40 1.91 -29.02
C GLU A 193 0.00 1.81 -28.41
N ASP A 194 -0.57 0.61 -28.34
CA ASP A 194 -1.88 0.39 -27.75
C ASP A 194 -1.86 0.53 -26.23
N ALA A 195 -0.77 0.17 -25.55
CA ALA A 195 -0.60 0.44 -24.12
C ALA A 195 -0.59 1.94 -23.83
N ILE A 196 0.09 2.74 -24.65
CA ILE A 196 0.07 4.21 -24.53
C ILE A 196 -1.33 4.78 -24.80
N ARG A 197 -2.06 4.26 -25.81
CA ARG A 197 -3.45 4.65 -26.07
C ARG A 197 -4.35 4.34 -24.87
N TYR A 198 -4.22 3.13 -24.30
CA TYR A 198 -4.95 2.71 -23.12
C TYR A 198 -4.71 3.65 -21.93
N LEU A 199 -3.44 4.01 -21.65
CA LEU A 199 -3.09 4.96 -20.59
C LEU A 199 -3.65 6.37 -20.85
N ARG A 200 -3.83 6.76 -22.11
CA ARG A 200 -4.49 8.02 -22.51
C ARG A 200 -6.01 7.93 -22.46
N LYS A 201 -6.59 6.79 -22.07
CA LYS A 201 -8.04 6.51 -22.07
C LYS A 201 -8.66 6.56 -23.48
N GLU A 202 -7.85 6.27 -24.50
CA GLU A 202 -8.30 6.12 -25.87
C GLU A 202 -8.81 4.69 -26.10
N ALA A 203 -9.68 4.51 -27.10
CA ALA A 203 -10.15 3.18 -27.47
C ALA A 203 -9.01 2.35 -28.05
N VAL A 204 -8.91 1.10 -27.60
CA VAL A 204 -7.96 0.10 -28.11
C VAL A 204 -8.74 -1.01 -28.79
N ASN A 205 -8.30 -1.41 -29.99
CA ASN A 205 -8.89 -2.53 -30.71
C ASN A 205 -8.26 -3.83 -30.18
N LEU A 206 -9.08 -4.68 -29.61
CA LEU A 206 -8.65 -6.02 -29.19
C LEU A 206 -8.86 -7.03 -30.36
N PRO A 207 -8.13 -8.16 -30.36
CA PRO A 207 -8.33 -9.25 -31.31
C PRO A 207 -9.80 -9.67 -31.38
N SER A 208 -10.29 -10.03 -32.57
CA SER A 208 -11.70 -10.41 -32.81
C SER A 208 -12.17 -11.61 -32.01
N GLU A 209 -11.24 -12.51 -31.65
CA GLU A 209 -11.43 -13.70 -30.82
C GLU A 209 -11.53 -13.41 -29.31
N THR A 210 -11.25 -12.17 -28.90
CA THR A 210 -11.31 -11.80 -27.47
C THR A 210 -12.72 -11.99 -26.93
N PRO A 211 -12.91 -12.77 -25.85
CA PRO A 211 -14.21 -12.98 -25.24
C PRO A 211 -14.85 -11.65 -24.80
N LYS A 212 -16.18 -11.58 -24.95
CA LYS A 212 -16.94 -10.41 -24.44
C LYS A 212 -16.89 -10.38 -22.91
N GLY A 213 -16.77 -9.20 -22.33
CA GLY A 213 -16.76 -8.99 -20.89
C GLY A 213 -15.54 -8.21 -20.44
N TYR A 214 -15.11 -8.47 -19.20
CA TYR A 214 -13.92 -7.85 -18.64
C TYR A 214 -12.67 -8.61 -19.07
N VAL A 215 -11.71 -7.89 -19.59
CA VAL A 215 -10.44 -8.42 -20.12
C VAL A 215 -9.29 -7.77 -19.36
N LEU A 216 -8.32 -8.56 -18.96
CA LEU A 216 -7.08 -8.07 -18.38
C LEU A 216 -6.13 -7.71 -19.53
N VAL A 217 -5.90 -6.43 -19.74
CA VAL A 217 -4.88 -5.98 -20.69
C VAL A 217 -3.52 -5.95 -20.01
N THR A 218 -2.49 -6.39 -20.74
CA THR A 218 -1.12 -6.45 -20.21
C THR A 218 -0.14 -5.85 -21.21
N TYR A 219 0.95 -5.31 -20.71
CA TYR A 219 2.12 -4.94 -21.51
C TYR A 219 3.36 -5.50 -20.84
N ARG A 220 4.16 -6.27 -21.57
CA ARG A 220 5.29 -7.05 -21.04
C ARG A 220 4.88 -7.93 -19.85
N GLN A 221 3.72 -8.60 -19.98
CA GLN A 221 3.11 -9.46 -18.97
C GLN A 221 2.71 -8.75 -17.64
N MET A 222 2.77 -7.43 -17.59
CA MET A 222 2.29 -6.63 -16.47
C MET A 222 0.94 -6.02 -16.83
N PRO A 223 -0.05 -6.12 -15.90
CA PRO A 223 -1.33 -5.44 -16.04
C PRO A 223 -1.21 -3.93 -16.07
#